data_1b78f488e437971886d3638b20d48f09
#
_entry.id   1b78f488e437971886d3638b20d48f09
#
_cell.length_a   1.000
_cell.length_b   1.000
_cell.length_c   1.000
_cell.angle_alpha   90.00
_cell.angle_beta   90.00
_cell.angle_gamma   90.00
#
_symmetry.space_group_name_H-M   'P 1'
#
loop_
_entity.id
_entity.type
_entity.pdbx_description
1 polymer ?
#
loop_
_entity_poly.entity_id
_entity_poly.type
_entity_poly.pdbx_seq_one_letter_code
_entity_poly.pdbx_strand_id
1 'polypeptide(L)'
;VDVQSTYETQMALWGAVMGHGNLVYHAAGWLEGGLVASFEKFVIDVEVIQHLSEMLKPIDTSVDELAVDAISGVEPGGHFFGAEHTMERYESAFYTPFLSDWQNNENWQAAGAKDATRRATEIWQSVLENFEPPKFDDDRREELSEYVQRRKREIGTKEM
;
A
#
# COMPACT_ATOMS: atom_id res chain seq x y z
N VAL A 1 15.66 5.19 5.17
CA VAL A 1 14.82 4.17 4.51
C VAL A 1 15.69 3.34 3.60
N ASP A 2 15.70 2.05 3.81
CA ASP A 2 16.51 1.10 3.05
C ASP A 2 15.87 -0.29 3.00
N VAL A 3 16.59 -1.27 2.45
CA VAL A 3 16.13 -2.66 2.36
C VAL A 3 15.92 -3.26 3.74
N GLN A 4 16.81 -2.96 4.71
CA GLN A 4 16.71 -3.48 6.07
C GLN A 4 15.39 -3.05 6.73
N SER A 5 15.06 -1.77 6.68
CA SER A 5 13.84 -1.24 7.27
C SER A 5 12.56 -1.87 6.67
N THR A 6 12.62 -2.29 5.41
CA THR A 6 11.52 -2.94 4.72
C THR A 6 11.34 -4.39 5.17
N TYR A 7 12.41 -5.21 5.20
CA TYR A 7 12.25 -6.60 5.62
C TYR A 7 11.97 -6.75 7.12
N GLU A 8 12.44 -5.82 7.96
CA GLU A 8 12.10 -5.80 9.39
C GLU A 8 10.59 -5.54 9.59
N THR A 9 10.02 -4.56 8.89
CA THR A 9 8.57 -4.34 8.90
C THR A 9 7.80 -5.54 8.38
N GLN A 10 8.24 -6.11 7.24
CA GLN A 10 7.59 -7.28 6.66
C GLN A 10 7.57 -8.46 7.64
N MET A 11 8.68 -8.74 8.32
CA MET A 11 8.76 -9.83 9.30
C MET A 11 7.90 -9.57 10.53
N ALA A 12 7.85 -8.32 11.01
CA ALA A 12 7.00 -7.95 12.14
C ALA A 12 5.51 -8.09 11.81
N LEU A 13 5.10 -7.60 10.64
CA LEU A 13 3.71 -7.74 10.16
C LEU A 13 3.35 -9.20 9.92
N TRP A 14 4.24 -9.99 9.32
CA TRP A 14 4.05 -11.42 9.13
C TRP A 14 3.79 -12.14 10.45
N GLY A 15 4.64 -11.88 11.45
CA GLY A 15 4.47 -12.45 12.79
C GLY A 15 3.13 -12.07 13.45
N ALA A 16 2.72 -10.81 13.32
CA ALA A 16 1.44 -10.34 13.86
C ALA A 16 0.23 -11.00 13.17
N VAL A 17 0.25 -11.08 11.84
CA VAL A 17 -0.83 -11.66 11.05
C VAL A 17 -0.94 -13.17 11.26
N MET A 18 0.18 -13.89 11.20
CA MET A 18 0.23 -15.34 11.44
C MET A 18 -0.08 -15.71 12.89
N GLY A 19 0.18 -14.78 13.83
CA GLY A 19 -0.23 -14.88 15.22
C GLY A 19 -1.69 -14.52 15.48
N HIS A 20 -2.50 -14.31 14.43
CA HIS A 20 -3.91 -13.94 14.50
C HIS A 20 -4.17 -12.63 15.27
N GLY A 21 -3.28 -11.65 15.13
CA GLY A 21 -3.49 -10.31 15.67
C GLY A 21 -4.72 -9.64 15.04
N ASN A 22 -5.67 -9.20 15.86
CA ASN A 22 -6.89 -8.54 15.37
C ASN A 22 -6.67 -7.08 14.98
N LEU A 23 -5.60 -6.47 15.49
CA LEU A 23 -5.28 -5.07 15.26
C LEU A 23 -3.77 -4.87 15.37
N VAL A 24 -3.19 -4.21 14.39
CA VAL A 24 -1.77 -3.86 14.37
C VAL A 24 -1.64 -2.34 14.36
N TYR A 25 -1.15 -1.77 15.46
CA TYR A 25 -0.83 -0.36 15.54
C TYR A 25 0.53 -0.07 14.92
N HIS A 26 0.71 1.16 14.43
CA HIS A 26 1.98 1.64 13.89
C HIS A 26 2.54 0.74 12.77
N ALA A 27 1.66 0.22 11.93
CA ALA A 27 2.01 -0.73 10.87
C ALA A 27 2.84 -0.12 9.74
N ALA A 28 2.91 1.22 9.62
CA ALA A 28 3.57 1.88 8.51
C ALA A 28 4.29 3.18 8.94
N GLY A 29 5.42 3.46 8.28
CA GLY A 29 6.11 4.76 8.36
C GLY A 29 7.10 4.93 9.50
N TRP A 30 7.26 3.96 10.39
CA TRP A 30 8.08 4.06 11.59
C TRP A 30 9.49 3.53 11.40
N LEU A 31 10.46 4.22 12.02
CA LEU A 31 11.88 3.89 12.09
C LEU A 31 12.38 4.06 13.53
N GLU A 32 13.57 3.57 13.84
CA GLU A 32 14.22 3.70 15.15
C GLU A 32 13.33 3.25 16.33
N GLY A 33 12.65 2.11 16.19
CA GLY A 33 11.77 1.62 17.25
C GLY A 33 10.56 2.54 17.53
N GLY A 34 10.15 3.36 16.55
CA GLY A 34 9.02 4.28 16.67
C GLY A 34 9.39 5.69 17.09
N LEU A 35 10.69 6.04 17.12
CA LEU A 35 11.15 7.38 17.46
C LEU A 35 11.14 8.34 16.26
N VAL A 36 11.21 7.80 15.04
CA VAL A 36 11.23 8.56 13.79
C VAL A 36 10.15 8.05 12.84
N ALA A 37 9.53 8.96 12.11
CA ALA A 37 8.60 8.66 11.02
C ALA A 37 9.14 9.22 9.69
N SER A 38 8.87 8.52 8.57
CA SER A 38 9.22 8.94 7.22
C SER A 38 8.03 8.75 6.29
N PHE A 39 7.78 9.71 5.42
CA PHE A 39 6.73 9.59 4.40
C PHE A 39 7.08 8.52 3.36
N GLU A 40 8.35 8.41 2.96
CA GLU A 40 8.81 7.36 2.06
C GLU A 40 8.61 5.98 2.68
N LYS A 41 8.99 5.83 3.96
CA LYS A 41 8.78 4.59 4.70
C LYS A 41 7.30 4.23 4.79
N PHE A 42 6.44 5.23 5.03
CA PHE A 42 5.00 5.02 5.08
C PHE A 42 4.46 4.46 3.76
N VAL A 43 4.84 5.05 2.62
CA VAL A 43 4.41 4.60 1.29
C VAL A 43 4.90 3.18 1.00
N ILE A 44 6.17 2.87 1.32
CA ILE A 44 6.74 1.53 1.14
C ILE A 44 6.00 0.51 2.00
N ASP A 45 5.76 0.83 3.26
CA ASP A 45 5.08 -0.08 4.19
C ASP A 45 3.61 -0.32 3.80
N VAL A 46 2.93 0.68 3.23
CA VAL A 46 1.58 0.50 2.69
C VAL A 46 1.58 -0.55 1.57
N GLU A 47 2.57 -0.56 0.69
CA GLU A 47 2.68 -1.62 -0.31
C GLU A 47 2.95 -2.99 0.32
N VAL A 48 3.81 -3.07 1.32
CA VAL A 48 4.06 -4.32 2.07
C VAL A 48 2.76 -4.84 2.70
N ILE A 49 1.95 -3.96 3.29
CA ILE A 49 0.64 -4.32 3.86
C ILE A 49 -0.31 -4.83 2.77
N GLN A 50 -0.34 -4.18 1.62
CA GLN A 50 -1.16 -4.60 0.49
C GLN A 50 -0.73 -5.97 -0.05
N HIS A 51 0.57 -6.25 -0.16
CA HIS A 51 1.09 -7.56 -0.54
C HIS A 51 0.62 -8.65 0.43
N LEU A 52 0.69 -8.39 1.74
CA LEU A 52 0.20 -9.34 2.76
C LEU A 52 -1.32 -9.52 2.65
N SER A 53 -2.07 -8.46 2.46
CA SER A 53 -3.51 -8.51 2.30
C SER A 53 -3.92 -9.31 1.07
N GLU A 54 -3.22 -9.14 -0.04
CA GLU A 54 -3.47 -9.87 -1.27
C GLU A 54 -3.19 -11.38 -1.10
N MET A 55 -2.03 -11.70 -0.51
CA MET A 55 -1.63 -13.09 -0.27
C MET A 55 -2.59 -13.82 0.68
N LEU A 56 -3.24 -13.12 1.59
CA LEU A 56 -4.15 -13.68 2.57
C LEU A 56 -5.60 -13.77 2.09
N LYS A 57 -5.90 -13.32 0.87
CA LYS A 57 -7.21 -13.54 0.27
C LYS A 57 -7.53 -15.03 0.19
N PRO A 58 -8.76 -15.44 0.54
CA PRO A 58 -9.18 -16.80 0.33
C PRO A 58 -9.03 -17.21 -1.13
N ILE A 59 -8.54 -18.42 -1.38
CA ILE A 59 -8.50 -18.99 -2.72
C ILE A 59 -9.94 -19.38 -3.08
N ASP A 60 -10.47 -18.81 -4.16
CA ASP A 60 -11.75 -19.21 -4.72
C ASP A 60 -11.59 -20.56 -5.44
N THR A 61 -12.46 -21.52 -5.08
CA THR A 61 -12.49 -22.87 -5.65
C THR A 61 -13.80 -23.13 -6.40
N SER A 62 -14.47 -22.09 -6.86
CA SER A 62 -15.63 -22.22 -7.75
C SER A 62 -15.27 -22.96 -9.03
N VAL A 63 -16.27 -23.49 -9.72
CA VAL A 63 -16.06 -24.24 -10.96
C VAL A 63 -15.36 -23.36 -12.01
N ASP A 64 -15.68 -22.08 -12.03
CA ASP A 64 -15.11 -21.11 -12.94
C ASP A 64 -13.63 -20.83 -12.61
N GLU A 65 -13.28 -20.63 -11.35
CA GLU A 65 -11.90 -20.39 -10.93
C GLU A 65 -11.01 -21.65 -11.02
N LEU A 66 -11.60 -22.85 -10.90
CA LEU A 66 -10.88 -24.09 -11.15
C LEU A 66 -10.54 -24.29 -12.64
N ALA A 67 -11.26 -23.64 -13.53
CA ALA A 67 -11.00 -23.55 -14.98
C ALA A 67 -10.82 -24.90 -15.69
N VAL A 68 -11.45 -25.98 -15.20
CA VAL A 68 -11.27 -27.33 -15.73
C VAL A 68 -11.67 -27.41 -17.21
N ASP A 69 -12.75 -26.73 -17.59
CA ASP A 69 -13.22 -26.71 -18.99
C ASP A 69 -12.26 -25.95 -19.89
N ALA A 70 -11.72 -24.81 -19.41
CA ALA A 70 -10.70 -24.06 -20.14
C ALA A 70 -9.41 -24.87 -20.35
N ILE A 71 -8.98 -25.60 -19.30
CA ILE A 71 -7.81 -26.48 -19.37
C ILE A 71 -8.05 -27.62 -20.36
N SER A 72 -9.23 -28.23 -20.30
CA SER A 72 -9.60 -29.37 -21.19
C SER A 72 -9.76 -28.93 -22.66
N GLY A 73 -10.07 -27.67 -22.90
CA GLY A 73 -10.23 -27.09 -24.23
C GLY A 73 -8.93 -26.75 -24.94
N VAL A 74 -7.78 -26.83 -24.26
CA VAL A 74 -6.46 -26.55 -24.85
C VAL A 74 -5.74 -27.85 -25.15
N GLU A 75 -5.42 -28.06 -26.42
CA GLU A 75 -4.69 -29.25 -26.89
C GLU A 75 -3.25 -29.31 -26.34
N PRO A 76 -2.67 -30.52 -26.18
CA PRO A 76 -1.28 -30.66 -25.76
C PRO A 76 -0.31 -29.85 -26.65
N GLY A 77 0.53 -29.02 -26.05
CA GLY A 77 1.43 -28.10 -26.74
C GLY A 77 0.77 -26.79 -27.20
N GLY A 78 -0.53 -26.60 -26.91
CA GLY A 78 -1.24 -25.34 -27.15
C GLY A 78 -0.93 -24.27 -26.11
N HIS A 79 -1.63 -23.14 -26.20
CA HIS A 79 -1.50 -22.02 -25.27
C HIS A 79 -2.89 -21.48 -24.89
N PHE A 80 -2.97 -20.84 -23.74
CA PHE A 80 -4.22 -20.34 -23.17
C PHE A 80 -4.63 -18.93 -23.64
N PHE A 81 -3.84 -18.24 -24.45
CA PHE A 81 -4.12 -16.87 -24.88
C PHE A 81 -5.45 -16.66 -25.59
N GLY A 82 -6.01 -17.68 -26.20
CA GLY A 82 -7.32 -17.63 -26.85
C GLY A 82 -8.46 -18.19 -25.98
N ALA A 83 -8.19 -18.69 -24.79
CA ALA A 83 -9.22 -19.19 -23.90
C ALA A 83 -10.02 -18.02 -23.28
N GLU A 84 -11.34 -18.10 -23.30
CA GLU A 84 -12.24 -17.08 -22.74
C GLU A 84 -11.90 -16.78 -21.29
N HIS A 85 -11.69 -17.80 -20.47
CA HIS A 85 -11.28 -17.69 -19.08
C HIS A 85 -10.01 -16.81 -18.89
N THR A 86 -9.02 -16.96 -19.76
CA THR A 86 -7.80 -16.13 -19.75
C THR A 86 -8.09 -14.70 -20.17
N MET A 87 -8.89 -14.52 -21.23
CA MET A 87 -9.21 -13.21 -21.77
C MET A 87 -10.01 -12.34 -20.79
N GLU A 88 -10.84 -12.94 -19.96
CA GLU A 88 -11.60 -12.24 -18.93
C GLU A 88 -10.74 -11.82 -17.73
N ARG A 89 -9.60 -12.48 -17.51
CA ARG A 89 -8.82 -12.36 -16.27
C ARG A 89 -7.42 -11.80 -16.44
N TYR A 90 -6.87 -11.72 -17.63
CA TYR A 90 -5.45 -11.39 -17.83
C TYR A 90 -5.07 -9.98 -17.29
N GLU A 91 -6.01 -9.05 -17.18
CA GLU A 91 -5.77 -7.72 -16.61
C GLU A 91 -5.95 -7.68 -15.08
N SER A 92 -6.70 -8.61 -14.50
CA SER A 92 -7.12 -8.56 -13.09
C SER A 92 -6.64 -9.74 -12.23
N ALA A 93 -6.14 -10.82 -12.85
CA ALA A 93 -5.74 -12.03 -12.14
C ALA A 93 -4.53 -11.83 -11.21
N PHE A 94 -3.68 -10.86 -11.52
CA PHE A 94 -2.48 -10.58 -10.74
C PHE A 94 -2.59 -9.21 -10.06
N TYR A 95 -2.23 -9.16 -8.80
CA TYR A 95 -2.10 -7.90 -8.08
C TYR A 95 -1.09 -6.99 -8.77
N THR A 96 -1.49 -5.76 -9.04
CA THR A 96 -0.60 -4.73 -9.58
C THR A 96 -0.13 -3.82 -8.46
N PRO A 97 1.15 -3.88 -8.07
CA PRO A 97 1.70 -3.00 -7.05
C PRO A 97 1.71 -1.55 -7.53
N PHE A 98 1.54 -0.61 -6.61
CA PHE A 98 1.54 0.83 -6.96
C PHE A 98 2.95 1.46 -6.86
N LEU A 99 3.86 0.83 -6.12
CA LEU A 99 5.22 1.32 -5.90
C LEU A 99 6.27 0.47 -6.62
N SER A 100 6.14 -0.86 -6.61
CA SER A 100 7.11 -1.77 -7.24
C SER A 100 7.17 -1.57 -8.75
N ASP A 101 8.37 -1.62 -9.30
CA ASP A 101 8.63 -1.49 -10.73
C ASP A 101 9.04 -2.84 -11.31
N TRP A 102 8.26 -3.35 -12.26
CA TRP A 102 8.47 -4.65 -12.91
C TRP A 102 9.00 -4.53 -14.33
N GLN A 103 9.43 -3.31 -14.71
CA GLN A 103 10.02 -3.10 -16.02
C GLN A 103 11.36 -3.84 -16.16
N ASN A 104 11.73 -4.15 -17.39
CA ASN A 104 13.09 -4.60 -17.67
C ASN A 104 14.09 -3.46 -17.44
N ASN A 105 15.39 -3.80 -17.35
CA ASN A 105 16.43 -2.84 -17.01
C ASN A 105 16.52 -1.66 -18.00
N GLU A 106 16.33 -1.90 -19.29
CA GLU A 106 16.40 -0.89 -20.33
C GLU A 106 15.26 0.14 -20.18
N ASN A 107 14.04 -0.33 -19.97
CA ASN A 107 12.87 0.53 -19.76
C ASN A 107 12.97 1.29 -18.42
N TRP A 108 13.44 0.63 -17.37
CA TRP A 108 13.68 1.29 -16.09
C TRP A 108 14.72 2.41 -16.19
N GLN A 109 15.82 2.19 -16.91
CA GLN A 109 16.81 3.23 -17.17
C GLN A 109 16.23 4.38 -18.00
N ALA A 110 15.47 4.09 -19.04
CA ALA A 110 14.81 5.09 -19.87
C ALA A 110 13.78 5.92 -19.07
N ALA A 111 13.13 5.31 -18.07
CA ALA A 111 12.21 5.96 -17.15
C ALA A 111 12.90 6.76 -16.00
N GLY A 112 14.23 6.86 -16.02
CA GLY A 112 15.00 7.66 -15.08
C GLY A 112 15.62 6.89 -13.93
N ALA A 113 15.66 5.56 -13.99
CA ALA A 113 16.33 4.67 -13.03
C ALA A 113 15.96 4.96 -11.54
N LYS A 114 14.69 5.19 -11.28
CA LYS A 114 14.21 5.55 -9.95
C LYS A 114 14.14 4.29 -9.07
N ASP A 115 14.77 4.36 -7.91
CA ASP A 115 14.60 3.38 -6.84
C ASP A 115 13.24 3.52 -6.13
N ALA A 116 12.91 2.58 -5.26
CA ALA A 116 11.63 2.59 -4.54
C ALA A 116 11.45 3.83 -3.65
N THR A 117 12.53 4.31 -3.03
CA THR A 117 12.49 5.50 -2.17
C THR A 117 12.14 6.76 -2.97
N ARG A 118 12.74 6.93 -4.15
CA ARG A 118 12.42 8.05 -5.05
C ARG A 118 10.99 8.01 -5.54
N ARG A 119 10.50 6.82 -5.94
CA ARG A 119 9.09 6.66 -6.33
C ARG A 119 8.14 6.95 -5.17
N ALA A 120 8.48 6.50 -3.96
CA ALA A 120 7.71 6.80 -2.76
C ALA A 120 7.66 8.31 -2.47
N THR A 121 8.77 9.03 -2.67
CA THR A 121 8.82 10.51 -2.55
C THR A 121 7.84 11.17 -3.50
N GLU A 122 7.82 10.79 -4.77
CA GLU A 122 6.90 11.35 -5.77
C GLU A 122 5.43 11.07 -5.41
N ILE A 123 5.14 9.87 -4.87
CA ILE A 123 3.79 9.49 -4.48
C ILE A 123 3.30 10.36 -3.31
N TRP A 124 4.05 10.44 -2.21
CA TRP A 124 3.57 11.21 -1.07
C TRP A 124 3.48 12.71 -1.37
N GLN A 125 4.40 13.27 -2.18
CA GLN A 125 4.31 14.66 -2.63
C GLN A 125 3.03 14.90 -3.44
N SER A 126 2.75 14.03 -4.41
CA SER A 126 1.51 14.11 -5.19
C SER A 126 0.25 14.01 -4.33
N VAL A 127 0.24 13.15 -3.31
CA VAL A 127 -0.88 13.04 -2.37
C VAL A 127 -1.09 14.35 -1.61
N LEU A 128 -0.02 15.01 -1.15
CA LEU A 128 -0.12 16.28 -0.44
C LEU A 128 -0.54 17.44 -1.36
N GLU A 129 0.00 17.48 -2.58
CA GLU A 129 -0.37 18.51 -3.58
C GLU A 129 -1.84 18.44 -3.98
N ASN A 130 -2.40 17.24 -4.05
CA ASN A 130 -3.79 17.01 -4.43
C ASN A 130 -4.73 16.85 -3.22
N PHE A 131 -4.25 17.16 -2.01
CA PHE A 131 -5.06 17.03 -0.81
C PHE A 131 -6.19 18.04 -0.78
N GLU A 132 -7.41 17.52 -0.81
CA GLU A 132 -8.61 18.31 -0.55
C GLU A 132 -9.07 18.10 0.90
N PRO A 133 -9.17 19.17 1.70
CA PRO A 133 -9.69 19.04 3.06
C PRO A 133 -11.10 18.46 3.06
N PRO A 134 -11.43 17.56 3.98
CA PRO A 134 -12.79 17.04 4.09
C PRO A 134 -13.76 18.21 4.32
N LYS A 135 -14.94 18.11 3.71
CA LYS A 135 -16.01 19.09 3.93
C LYS A 135 -16.36 19.10 5.41
N PHE A 136 -16.19 20.25 6.03
CA PHE A 136 -16.48 20.45 7.43
C PHE A 136 -17.28 21.76 7.55
N ASP A 137 -18.31 21.75 8.39
CA ASP A 137 -19.14 22.90 8.65
C ASP A 137 -18.31 24.06 9.20
N ASP A 138 -18.42 25.22 8.58
CA ASP A 138 -17.55 26.37 8.89
C ASP A 138 -17.82 26.91 10.30
N ASP A 139 -19.07 26.92 10.76
CA ASP A 139 -19.44 27.37 12.11
C ASP A 139 -18.82 26.45 13.18
N ARG A 140 -18.84 25.13 12.93
CA ARG A 140 -18.19 24.15 13.80
C ARG A 140 -16.66 24.27 13.78
N ARG A 141 -16.09 24.62 12.65
CA ARG A 141 -14.64 24.86 12.51
C ARG A 141 -14.22 26.06 13.34
N GLU A 142 -15.01 27.13 13.31
CA GLU A 142 -14.78 28.35 14.10
C GLU A 142 -14.90 28.04 15.60
N GLU A 143 -15.95 27.38 16.03
CA GLU A 143 -16.16 26.94 17.42
C GLU A 143 -15.00 26.08 17.95
N LEU A 144 -14.54 25.12 17.15
CA LEU A 144 -13.37 24.28 17.49
C LEU A 144 -12.08 25.12 17.59
N SER A 145 -11.89 26.05 16.68
CA SER A 145 -10.72 26.95 16.69
C SER A 145 -10.72 27.80 17.95
N GLU A 146 -11.85 28.42 18.31
CA GLU A 146 -12.01 29.20 19.54
C GLU A 146 -11.77 28.34 20.78
N TYR A 147 -12.31 27.12 20.82
CA TYR A 147 -12.08 26.17 21.92
C TYR A 147 -10.57 25.87 22.06
N VAL A 148 -9.88 25.54 20.97
CA VAL A 148 -8.45 25.25 21.00
C VAL A 148 -7.64 26.45 21.47
N GLN A 149 -7.96 27.67 21.01
CA GLN A 149 -7.28 28.87 21.43
C GLN A 149 -7.50 29.18 22.92
N ARG A 150 -8.72 28.98 23.41
CA ARG A 150 -9.04 29.10 24.83
C ARG A 150 -8.23 28.11 25.67
N ARG A 151 -8.23 26.84 25.28
CA ARG A 151 -7.50 25.79 26.01
C ARG A 151 -5.99 26.03 26.00
N LYS A 152 -5.41 26.50 24.91
CA LYS A 152 -3.99 26.88 24.85
C LYS A 152 -3.66 27.99 25.86
N ARG A 153 -4.52 28.99 25.99
CA ARG A 153 -4.35 30.06 26.98
C ARG A 153 -4.48 29.57 28.41
N GLU A 154 -5.46 28.70 28.71
CA GLU A 154 -5.67 28.13 30.04
C GLU A 154 -4.55 27.21 30.52
N ILE A 155 -4.00 26.41 29.63
CA ILE A 155 -2.92 25.45 29.94
C ILE A 155 -1.57 26.17 30.07
N GLY A 156 -1.43 27.33 29.46
CA GLY A 156 -0.17 28.03 29.32
C GLY A 156 0.75 27.28 28.33
N THR A 157 1.03 27.86 27.18
CA THR A 157 2.08 27.39 26.29
C THR A 157 3.43 27.59 27.00
N LYS A 158 3.92 26.57 27.67
CA LYS A 158 5.38 26.48 27.84
C LYS A 158 5.91 26.17 26.45
N GLU A 159 6.54 27.16 25.85
CA GLU A 159 7.36 26.95 24.66
C GLU A 159 8.33 25.80 24.98
N MET A 160 8.23 24.71 24.20
CA MET A 160 9.24 23.66 24.17
C MET A 160 10.38 24.11 23.28
#